data_fe5fdd5e646d8bd4943ab40c113413a2
#
_entry.id   fe5fdd5e646d8bd4943ab40c113413a2
#
_cell.length_a   1.000
_cell.length_b   1.000
_cell.length_c   1.000
_cell.angle_alpha   90.00
_cell.angle_beta   90.00
_cell.angle_gamma   90.00
#
_symmetry.space_group_name_H-M   'P 1'
#
loop_
_entity.id
_entity.type
_entity.pdbx_description
1 polymer ?
#
loop_
_entity_poly.entity_id
_entity_poly.type
_entity_poly.pdbx_seq_one_letter_code
_entity_poly.pdbx_strand_id
1 'polypeptide(L)'
;KHSKTEFGSVKFLDVVKLNLKAHPQGGGYVFNNGTVVCWNVKRYHVQEYLNVIRPFCQKPVTCEVQDEFSYSLGNKTTIEPHGHFDVDCLTLESDNEDVKLSLSYGFSQSVKLQYFETILESLIEKYNPMIRSLSRQGQMPITRQQIRQVIGEILGAKSEMNLISNFLYHPKFFWQHPSLEEHYIMLERYL
;
A
#
# COMPACT_ATOMS: atom_id res chain seq x y z
N LYS A 1 -17.66 3.48 -28.37
CA LYS A 1 -16.95 4.78 -28.28
C LYS A 1 -16.20 4.75 -26.97
N HIS A 2 -14.92 4.30 -26.98
CA HIS A 2 -14.05 4.38 -25.80
C HIS A 2 -13.64 5.84 -25.64
N SER A 3 -14.12 6.48 -24.59
CA SER A 3 -13.60 7.75 -24.11
C SER A 3 -12.12 7.51 -23.74
N LYS A 4 -11.19 8.06 -24.53
CA LYS A 4 -9.78 8.10 -24.18
C LYS A 4 -9.69 8.99 -22.93
N THR A 5 -9.53 8.37 -21.76
CA THR A 5 -9.22 9.08 -20.51
C THR A 5 -7.82 9.65 -20.70
N GLU A 6 -7.71 10.95 -20.93
CA GLU A 6 -6.42 11.63 -21.01
C GLU A 6 -5.89 11.89 -19.61
N PHE A 7 -4.72 11.34 -19.29
CA PHE A 7 -4.01 11.52 -18.05
C PHE A 7 -2.90 12.56 -18.22
N GLY A 8 -2.83 13.51 -17.31
CA GLY A 8 -1.60 14.27 -17.07
C GLY A 8 -0.74 13.49 -16.06
N SER A 9 0.53 13.29 -16.35
CA SER A 9 1.46 12.64 -15.43
C SER A 9 2.67 13.53 -15.15
N VAL A 10 3.05 13.62 -13.88
CA VAL A 10 4.32 14.20 -13.43
C VAL A 10 5.08 13.08 -12.74
N LYS A 11 6.31 12.83 -13.16
CA LYS A 11 7.15 11.76 -12.62
C LYS A 11 8.11 12.34 -11.59
N PHE A 12 8.05 11.80 -10.38
CA PHE A 12 9.10 11.90 -9.36
C PHE A 12 9.99 10.66 -9.41
N LEU A 13 10.99 10.55 -8.56
CA LEU A 13 11.97 9.46 -8.56
C LEU A 13 11.35 8.06 -8.68
N ASP A 14 10.39 7.74 -7.81
CA ASP A 14 9.73 6.44 -7.64
C ASP A 14 8.20 6.52 -7.63
N VAL A 15 7.66 7.70 -7.92
CA VAL A 15 6.23 8.01 -7.88
C VAL A 15 5.80 8.69 -9.18
N VAL A 16 4.64 8.33 -9.66
CA VAL A 16 3.97 9.01 -10.77
C VAL A 16 2.67 9.62 -10.26
N LYS A 17 2.54 10.93 -10.34
CA LYS A 17 1.27 11.61 -10.09
C LYS A 17 0.37 11.46 -11.31
N LEU A 18 -0.85 11.00 -11.08
CA LEU A 18 -1.90 10.88 -12.09
C LEU A 18 -3.02 11.88 -11.79
N ASN A 19 -3.34 12.71 -12.76
CA ASN A 19 -4.49 13.61 -12.71
C ASN A 19 -5.53 13.12 -13.72
N LEU A 20 -6.73 12.81 -13.25
CA LEU A 20 -7.86 12.55 -14.14
C LEU A 20 -8.46 13.88 -14.58
N LYS A 21 -8.51 14.14 -15.89
CA LYS A 21 -9.19 15.34 -16.42
C LYS A 21 -10.67 15.40 -16.01
N ALA A 22 -11.31 14.26 -15.79
CA ALA A 22 -12.70 14.16 -15.32
C ALA A 22 -12.88 14.61 -13.85
N HIS A 23 -11.81 14.68 -13.06
CA HIS A 23 -11.84 15.02 -11.63
C HIS A 23 -10.73 16.02 -11.28
N PRO A 24 -10.89 17.31 -11.65
CA PRO A 24 -9.82 18.29 -11.48
C PRO A 24 -9.41 18.56 -10.02
N GLN A 25 -10.27 18.22 -9.06
CA GLN A 25 -9.99 18.35 -7.62
C GLN A 25 -9.46 17.04 -6.99
N GLY A 26 -9.46 15.91 -7.73
CA GLY A 26 -8.98 14.62 -7.28
C GLY A 26 -7.69 14.23 -8.00
N GLY A 27 -6.79 13.55 -7.30
CA GLY A 27 -5.52 13.07 -7.86
C GLY A 27 -5.12 11.74 -7.28
N GLY A 28 -4.13 11.10 -7.88
CA GLY A 28 -3.57 9.85 -7.39
C GLY A 28 -2.05 9.82 -7.55
N TYR A 29 -1.41 9.12 -6.64
CA TYR A 29 0.01 8.82 -6.67
C TYR A 29 0.20 7.32 -6.87
N VAL A 30 0.94 6.95 -7.90
CA VAL A 30 1.27 5.56 -8.22
C VAL A 30 2.72 5.32 -7.89
N PHE A 31 2.96 4.41 -6.98
CA PHE A 31 4.29 4.05 -6.50
C PHE A 31 4.85 2.87 -7.29
N ASN A 32 6.18 2.83 -7.44
CA ASN A 32 6.88 1.74 -8.13
C ASN A 32 6.72 0.37 -7.45
N ASN A 33 6.33 0.35 -6.17
CA ASN A 33 6.03 -0.85 -5.40
C ASN A 33 4.64 -1.46 -5.71
N GLY A 34 3.86 -0.81 -6.57
CA GLY A 34 2.53 -1.25 -7.00
C GLY A 34 1.38 -0.74 -6.13
N THR A 35 1.61 0.21 -5.22
CA THR A 35 0.54 0.87 -4.46
C THR A 35 0.03 2.11 -5.18
N VAL A 36 -1.23 2.44 -4.95
CA VAL A 36 -1.91 3.63 -5.48
C VAL A 36 -2.58 4.36 -4.33
N VAL A 37 -2.26 5.62 -4.15
CA VAL A 37 -2.90 6.49 -3.14
C VAL A 37 -3.72 7.53 -3.86
N CYS A 38 -5.02 7.59 -3.55
CA CYS A 38 -5.96 8.51 -4.18
C CYS A 38 -6.43 9.57 -3.17
N TRP A 39 -6.41 10.84 -3.58
CA TRP A 39 -6.89 11.98 -2.80
C TRP A 39 -8.14 12.57 -3.42
N ASN A 40 -9.19 12.76 -2.63
CA ASN A 40 -10.46 13.32 -3.06
C ASN A 40 -11.08 12.61 -4.29
N VAL A 41 -10.91 11.30 -4.34
CA VAL A 41 -11.44 10.43 -5.40
C VAL A 41 -12.49 9.52 -4.80
N LYS A 42 -13.71 9.54 -5.35
CA LYS A 42 -14.76 8.66 -4.88
C LYS A 42 -14.42 7.19 -5.21
N ARG A 43 -14.78 6.28 -4.31
CA ARG A 43 -14.46 4.86 -4.38
C ARG A 43 -14.73 4.21 -5.77
N TYR A 44 -15.82 4.58 -6.43
CA TYR A 44 -16.14 4.03 -7.75
C TYR A 44 -15.20 4.50 -8.86
N HIS A 45 -14.56 5.68 -8.73
CA HIS A 45 -13.55 6.17 -9.66
C HIS A 45 -12.17 5.57 -9.42
N VAL A 46 -11.89 5.06 -8.22
CA VAL A 46 -10.61 4.38 -7.93
C VAL A 46 -10.41 3.20 -8.88
N GLN A 47 -11.48 2.46 -9.19
CA GLN A 47 -11.40 1.35 -10.15
C GLN A 47 -11.02 1.81 -11.56
N GLU A 48 -11.39 3.01 -11.97
CA GLU A 48 -10.96 3.58 -13.25
C GLU A 48 -9.45 3.81 -13.28
N TYR A 49 -8.88 4.35 -12.16
CA TYR A 49 -7.42 4.48 -11.98
C TYR A 49 -6.73 3.12 -12.06
N LEU A 50 -7.21 2.14 -11.30
CA LEU A 50 -6.63 0.81 -11.26
C LEU A 50 -6.66 0.12 -12.62
N ASN A 51 -7.76 0.24 -13.37
CA ASN A 51 -7.89 -0.32 -14.73
C ASN A 51 -6.88 0.27 -15.70
N VAL A 52 -6.55 1.56 -15.55
CA VAL A 52 -5.54 2.22 -16.40
C VAL A 52 -4.12 1.79 -16.03
N ILE A 53 -3.85 1.59 -14.75
CA ILE A 53 -2.51 1.25 -14.24
C ILE A 53 -2.20 -0.23 -14.42
N ARG A 54 -3.18 -1.12 -14.24
CA ARG A 54 -3.03 -2.57 -14.28
C ARG A 54 -2.24 -3.11 -15.48
N PRO A 55 -2.42 -2.64 -16.73
CA PRO A 55 -1.63 -3.08 -17.88
C PRO A 55 -0.14 -2.79 -17.79
N PHE A 56 0.27 -1.85 -16.93
CA PHE A 56 1.68 -1.47 -16.72
C PHE A 56 2.32 -2.20 -15.54
N CYS A 57 1.53 -2.98 -14.77
CA CYS A 57 2.04 -3.75 -13.66
C CYS A 57 2.74 -5.01 -14.14
N GLN A 58 3.94 -5.29 -13.65
CA GLN A 58 4.67 -6.52 -13.98
C GLN A 58 4.02 -7.78 -13.37
N LYS A 59 3.53 -7.66 -12.13
CA LYS A 59 2.87 -8.74 -11.38
C LYS A 59 1.67 -8.16 -10.62
N PRO A 60 0.54 -7.93 -11.31
CA PRO A 60 -0.65 -7.41 -10.64
C PRO A 60 -1.15 -8.41 -9.60
N VAL A 61 -1.48 -7.92 -8.41
CA VAL A 61 -2.04 -8.74 -7.33
C VAL A 61 -3.45 -9.22 -7.71
N THR A 62 -3.81 -10.41 -7.24
CA THR A 62 -5.14 -10.99 -7.41
C THR A 62 -6.12 -10.54 -6.33
N CYS A 63 -5.61 -10.27 -5.12
CA CYS A 63 -6.38 -9.73 -4.01
C CYS A 63 -5.92 -8.30 -3.74
N GLU A 64 -6.84 -7.35 -3.84
CA GLU A 64 -6.57 -5.94 -3.54
C GLU A 64 -6.73 -5.72 -2.04
N VAL A 65 -5.70 -5.15 -1.42
CA VAL A 65 -5.75 -4.63 -0.06
C VAL A 65 -5.95 -3.13 -0.16
N GLN A 66 -6.86 -2.58 0.63
CA GLN A 66 -7.20 -1.17 0.61
C GLN A 66 -7.41 -0.64 2.02
N ASP A 67 -7.05 0.60 2.21
CA ASP A 67 -7.29 1.38 3.40
C ASP A 67 -7.95 2.71 3.02
N GLU A 68 -8.76 3.27 3.90
CA GLU A 68 -9.52 4.48 3.62
C GLU A 68 -9.44 5.44 4.80
N PHE A 69 -9.06 6.68 4.52
CA PHE A 69 -9.01 7.77 5.48
C PHE A 69 -9.93 8.89 5.03
N SER A 70 -10.67 9.48 5.97
CA SER A 70 -11.30 10.76 5.74
C SER A 70 -10.28 11.88 5.97
N TYR A 71 -10.35 13.00 5.24
CA TYR A 71 -9.51 14.15 5.57
C TYR A 71 -10.28 15.47 5.53
N SER A 72 -9.80 16.40 6.36
CA SER A 72 -10.33 17.77 6.45
C SER A 72 -9.19 18.78 6.56
N LEU A 73 -9.48 20.06 6.34
CA LEU A 73 -8.53 21.13 6.58
C LEU A 73 -8.72 21.70 7.99
N GLY A 74 -7.61 21.97 8.68
CA GLY A 74 -7.63 22.52 10.03
C GLY A 74 -6.39 23.36 10.35
N ASN A 75 -6.17 23.69 11.60
CA ASN A 75 -5.08 24.58 12.02
C ASN A 75 -3.73 23.88 12.17
N LYS A 76 -3.72 22.55 12.20
CA LYS A 76 -2.52 21.71 12.38
C LYS A 76 -2.75 20.35 11.75
N THR A 77 -1.69 19.77 11.19
CA THR A 77 -1.77 18.39 10.67
C THR A 77 -1.79 17.41 11.84
N THR A 78 -2.89 16.63 11.96
CA THR A 78 -3.09 15.62 13.01
C THR A 78 -3.83 14.41 12.43
N ILE A 79 -3.71 13.27 13.11
CA ILE A 79 -4.44 12.05 12.79
C ILE A 79 -5.21 11.64 14.04
N GLU A 80 -6.49 11.36 13.87
CA GLU A 80 -7.37 10.92 14.93
C GLU A 80 -8.01 9.58 14.57
N PRO A 81 -7.86 8.55 15.44
CA PRO A 81 -8.48 7.26 15.22
C PRO A 81 -9.99 7.38 15.35
N HIS A 82 -10.72 6.59 14.56
CA HIS A 82 -12.17 6.48 14.63
C HIS A 82 -12.91 7.82 14.58
N GLY A 83 -12.65 8.59 13.54
CA GLY A 83 -13.44 9.79 13.23
C GLY A 83 -14.90 9.45 12.92
N HIS A 84 -15.60 10.33 12.24
CA HIS A 84 -16.98 10.06 11.80
C HIS A 84 -16.99 8.81 10.87
N PHE A 85 -17.89 7.85 11.16
CA PHE A 85 -18.11 6.62 10.38
C PHE A 85 -17.07 5.48 10.55
N ASP A 86 -16.42 5.37 11.70
CA ASP A 86 -15.38 4.35 11.96
C ASP A 86 -14.20 4.37 10.96
N VAL A 87 -13.95 5.52 10.35
CA VAL A 87 -12.83 5.77 9.45
C VAL A 87 -11.89 6.77 10.11
N ASP A 88 -10.60 6.50 10.06
CA ASP A 88 -9.59 7.39 10.62
C ASP A 88 -9.61 8.75 9.92
N CYS A 89 -9.46 9.81 10.70
CA CYS A 89 -9.56 11.18 10.22
C CYS A 89 -8.19 11.86 10.21
N LEU A 90 -7.79 12.33 9.05
CA LEU A 90 -6.60 13.13 8.85
C LEU A 90 -7.00 14.61 8.75
N THR A 91 -6.49 15.43 9.65
CA THR A 91 -6.59 16.89 9.53
C THR A 91 -5.32 17.43 8.89
N LEU A 92 -5.43 18.21 7.82
CA LEU A 92 -4.31 18.85 7.13
C LEU A 92 -4.30 20.36 7.43
N GLU A 93 -3.14 20.92 7.74
CA GLU A 93 -2.97 22.37 7.89
C GLU A 93 -3.14 23.11 6.56
N SER A 94 -2.77 22.46 5.45
CA SER A 94 -2.93 23.04 4.12
C SER A 94 -3.24 21.96 3.08
N ASP A 95 -3.95 22.34 2.03
CA ASP A 95 -4.24 21.48 0.87
C ASP A 95 -3.04 21.46 -0.12
N ASN A 96 -1.82 21.37 0.42
CA ASN A 96 -0.60 21.37 -0.37
C ASN A 96 -0.32 20.00 -0.96
N GLU A 97 -0.01 19.96 -2.23
CA GLU A 97 0.34 18.73 -2.98
C GLU A 97 1.58 18.03 -2.43
N ASP A 98 2.58 18.78 -1.96
CA ASP A 98 3.81 18.23 -1.40
C ASP A 98 3.54 17.52 -0.07
N VAL A 99 2.65 18.08 0.77
CA VAL A 99 2.19 17.46 2.02
C VAL A 99 1.43 16.18 1.72
N LYS A 100 0.51 16.20 0.73
CA LYS A 100 -0.22 15.01 0.28
C LYS A 100 0.72 13.94 -0.26
N LEU A 101 1.75 14.31 -1.02
CA LEU A 101 2.76 13.38 -1.51
C LEU A 101 3.55 12.75 -0.36
N SER A 102 3.96 13.55 0.63
CA SER A 102 4.67 13.07 1.82
C SER A 102 3.85 12.02 2.57
N LEU A 103 2.60 12.31 2.88
CA LEU A 103 1.68 11.37 3.52
C LEU A 103 1.41 10.13 2.65
N SER A 104 1.37 10.31 1.33
CA SER A 104 1.16 9.19 0.40
C SER A 104 2.30 8.16 0.44
N TYR A 105 3.52 8.55 0.78
CA TYR A 105 4.60 7.59 1.04
C TYR A 105 4.28 6.70 2.24
N GLY A 106 3.81 7.25 3.35
CA GLY A 106 3.41 6.48 4.54
C GLY A 106 2.23 5.55 4.25
N PHE A 107 1.16 6.05 3.62
CA PHE A 107 0.03 5.21 3.22
C PHE A 107 0.44 4.09 2.27
N SER A 108 1.33 4.37 1.33
CA SER A 108 1.85 3.36 0.41
C SER A 108 2.60 2.25 1.13
N GLN A 109 3.35 2.57 2.18
CA GLN A 109 4.07 1.58 3.00
C GLN A 109 3.10 0.76 3.85
N SER A 110 2.13 1.39 4.49
CA SER A 110 1.11 0.72 5.32
C SER A 110 0.33 -0.33 4.53
N VAL A 111 -0.28 0.08 3.41
CA VAL A 111 -1.05 -0.84 2.55
C VAL A 111 -0.17 -1.98 2.03
N LYS A 112 1.11 -1.74 1.76
CA LYS A 112 2.02 -2.79 1.32
C LYS A 112 2.38 -3.75 2.45
N LEU A 113 2.55 -3.25 3.66
CA LEU A 113 2.75 -4.08 4.86
C LEU A 113 1.54 -4.97 5.10
N GLN A 114 0.34 -4.40 5.08
CA GLN A 114 -0.92 -5.14 5.24
C GLN A 114 -1.07 -6.24 4.17
N TYR A 115 -0.66 -5.99 2.93
CA TYR A 115 -0.63 -7.03 1.88
C TYR A 115 0.28 -8.20 2.27
N PHE A 116 1.45 -7.95 2.83
CA PHE A 116 2.35 -9.03 3.28
C PHE A 116 1.83 -9.74 4.52
N GLU A 117 1.21 -9.05 5.44
CA GLU A 117 0.54 -9.66 6.59
C GLU A 117 -0.53 -10.65 6.13
N THR A 118 -1.36 -10.27 5.15
CA THR A 118 -2.36 -11.17 4.55
C THR A 118 -1.73 -12.43 3.94
N ILE A 119 -0.58 -12.29 3.26
CA ILE A 119 0.15 -13.45 2.72
C ILE A 119 0.66 -14.33 3.85
N LEU A 120 1.27 -13.75 4.88
CA LEU A 120 1.79 -14.50 6.02
C LEU A 120 0.67 -15.22 6.78
N GLU A 121 -0.44 -14.58 7.03
CA GLU A 121 -1.61 -15.18 7.68
C GLU A 121 -2.12 -16.38 6.88
N SER A 122 -2.25 -16.26 5.56
CA SER A 122 -2.66 -17.35 4.69
C SER A 122 -1.71 -18.54 4.74
N LEU A 123 -0.40 -18.30 4.81
CA LEU A 123 0.61 -19.34 4.96
C LEU A 123 0.54 -20.01 6.35
N ILE A 124 0.35 -19.21 7.40
CA ILE A 124 0.21 -19.70 8.78
C ILE A 124 -1.04 -20.60 8.86
N GLU A 125 -2.18 -20.14 8.37
CA GLU A 125 -3.42 -20.95 8.35
C GLU A 125 -3.24 -22.26 7.59
N LYS A 126 -2.65 -22.20 6.41
CA LYS A 126 -2.39 -23.36 5.56
C LYS A 126 -1.53 -24.43 6.25
N TYR A 127 -0.49 -24.02 6.98
CA TYR A 127 0.49 -24.92 7.56
C TYR A 127 0.32 -25.20 9.06
N ASN A 128 -0.57 -24.48 9.76
CA ASN A 128 -0.83 -24.67 11.18
C ASN A 128 -1.24 -26.10 11.56
N PRO A 129 -2.10 -26.82 10.81
CA PRO A 129 -2.43 -28.21 11.12
C PRO A 129 -1.21 -29.13 11.12
N MET A 130 -0.29 -28.91 10.19
CA MET A 130 0.96 -29.67 10.07
C MET A 130 1.91 -29.38 11.23
N ILE A 131 2.06 -28.10 11.60
CA ILE A 131 2.86 -27.66 12.76
C ILE A 131 2.32 -28.27 14.05
N ARG A 132 0.99 -28.27 14.23
CA ARG A 132 0.34 -28.88 15.41
C ARG A 132 0.54 -30.40 15.46
N SER A 133 0.46 -31.10 14.33
CA SER A 133 0.73 -32.54 14.28
C SER A 133 2.19 -32.86 14.65
N LEU A 134 3.13 -32.10 14.10
CA LEU A 134 4.54 -32.24 14.42
C LEU A 134 4.82 -32.00 15.91
N SER A 135 4.26 -30.94 16.51
CA SER A 135 4.47 -30.59 17.91
C SER A 135 3.86 -31.57 18.91
N ARG A 136 2.71 -32.19 18.56
CA ARG A 136 1.98 -33.09 19.44
C ARG A 136 2.40 -34.55 19.30
N GLN A 137 2.68 -34.99 18.09
CA GLN A 137 2.88 -36.40 17.77
C GLN A 137 4.33 -36.71 17.35
N GLY A 138 5.16 -35.69 17.14
CA GLY A 138 6.51 -35.87 16.59
C GLY A 138 6.53 -36.40 15.15
N GLN A 139 5.37 -36.44 14.50
CA GLN A 139 5.21 -36.99 13.15
C GLN A 139 4.68 -35.94 12.21
N MET A 140 5.23 -35.91 11.00
CA MET A 140 4.71 -35.14 9.89
C MET A 140 3.94 -36.06 8.93
N PRO A 141 2.61 -35.92 8.78
CA PRO A 141 1.83 -36.74 7.88
C PRO A 141 1.97 -36.31 6.41
N ILE A 142 3.18 -35.97 6.01
CA ILE A 142 3.49 -35.48 4.65
C ILE A 142 4.78 -36.11 4.12
N THR A 143 4.84 -36.23 2.80
CA THR A 143 5.99 -36.77 2.09
C THR A 143 7.18 -35.78 2.05
N ARG A 144 8.38 -36.30 1.81
CA ARG A 144 9.58 -35.44 1.60
C ARG A 144 9.40 -34.46 0.44
N GLN A 145 8.62 -34.81 -0.58
CA GLN A 145 8.32 -33.91 -1.70
C GLN A 145 7.43 -32.75 -1.24
N GLN A 146 6.41 -33.02 -0.47
CA GLN A 146 5.54 -32.00 0.10
C GLN A 146 6.30 -31.06 1.05
N ILE A 147 7.24 -31.59 1.85
CA ILE A 147 8.10 -30.74 2.70
C ILE A 147 8.88 -29.75 1.83
N ARG A 148 9.48 -30.20 0.72
CA ARG A 148 10.21 -29.30 -0.19
C ARG A 148 9.31 -28.25 -0.83
N GLN A 149 8.07 -28.60 -1.15
CA GLN A 149 7.08 -27.64 -1.67
C GLN A 149 6.75 -26.56 -0.63
N VAL A 150 6.49 -26.96 0.63
CA VAL A 150 6.26 -26.02 1.76
C VAL A 150 7.44 -25.07 1.94
N ILE A 151 8.66 -25.61 1.97
CA ILE A 151 9.87 -24.78 2.08
C ILE A 151 9.98 -23.83 0.89
N GLY A 152 9.69 -24.29 -0.32
CA GLY A 152 9.70 -23.48 -1.53
C GLY A 152 8.70 -22.32 -1.47
N GLU A 153 7.46 -22.55 -0.99
CA GLU A 153 6.45 -21.51 -0.82
C GLU A 153 6.87 -20.46 0.21
N ILE A 154 7.37 -20.92 1.37
CA ILE A 154 7.83 -20.01 2.43
C ILE A 154 9.02 -19.17 1.95
N LEU A 155 9.99 -19.79 1.28
CA LEU A 155 11.16 -19.08 0.73
C LEU A 155 10.74 -18.12 -0.40
N GLY A 156 9.75 -18.49 -1.22
CA GLY A 156 9.17 -17.62 -2.23
C GLY A 156 8.55 -16.38 -1.63
N ALA A 157 7.68 -16.54 -0.63
CA ALA A 157 7.08 -15.42 0.10
C ALA A 157 8.14 -14.54 0.77
N LYS A 158 9.12 -15.14 1.46
CA LYS A 158 10.25 -14.40 2.05
C LYS A 158 11.05 -13.62 0.99
N SER A 159 11.29 -14.19 -0.17
CA SER A 159 12.00 -13.52 -1.26
C SER A 159 11.23 -12.32 -1.78
N GLU A 160 9.91 -12.45 -1.98
CA GLU A 160 9.07 -11.34 -2.39
C GLU A 160 9.06 -10.21 -1.34
N MET A 161 8.94 -10.55 -0.06
CA MET A 161 9.04 -9.59 1.03
C MET A 161 10.41 -8.88 1.05
N ASN A 162 11.51 -9.61 0.89
CA ASN A 162 12.86 -9.04 0.88
C ASN A 162 13.13 -8.14 -0.33
N LEU A 163 12.62 -8.48 -1.51
CA LEU A 163 12.73 -7.63 -2.70
C LEU A 163 12.03 -6.29 -2.50
N ILE A 164 11.02 -6.25 -1.65
CA ILE A 164 10.20 -5.09 -1.36
C ILE A 164 10.62 -4.44 -0.02
N SER A 165 11.43 -5.11 0.81
CA SER A 165 11.91 -4.53 2.08
C SER A 165 12.71 -3.25 1.88
N ASN A 166 13.37 -3.06 0.73
CA ASN A 166 13.94 -1.78 0.34
C ASN A 166 12.92 -0.63 0.31
N PHE A 167 11.65 -0.97 0.25
CA PHE A 167 10.53 -0.05 0.25
C PHE A 167 10.14 0.43 1.67
N LEU A 168 10.41 -0.37 2.71
CA LEU A 168 10.23 0.02 4.11
C LEU A 168 11.37 0.91 4.63
N TYR A 169 12.43 1.10 3.83
CA TYR A 169 13.44 2.09 4.16
C TYR A 169 12.88 3.50 3.94
N HIS A 170 13.45 4.42 4.69
CA HIS A 170 13.15 5.84 4.57
C HIS A 170 13.23 6.31 3.11
N PRO A 171 12.15 6.89 2.54
CA PRO A 171 12.11 7.27 1.13
C PRO A 171 13.18 8.31 0.78
N LYS A 172 13.92 8.07 -0.31
CA LYS A 172 14.96 9.01 -0.80
C LYS A 172 14.40 10.38 -1.18
N PHE A 173 13.11 10.49 -1.38
CA PHE A 173 12.40 11.74 -1.61
C PHE A 173 12.69 12.77 -0.51
N PHE A 174 12.75 12.35 0.76
CA PHE A 174 12.99 13.26 1.88
C PHE A 174 14.42 13.79 1.99
N TRP A 175 15.39 13.16 1.32
CA TRP A 175 16.75 13.71 1.23
C TRP A 175 16.80 15.03 0.46
N GLN A 176 15.86 15.24 -0.48
CA GLN A 176 15.72 16.47 -1.25
C GLN A 176 14.66 17.41 -0.67
N HIS A 177 13.75 16.88 0.18
CA HIS A 177 12.64 17.60 0.77
C HIS A 177 12.53 17.36 2.30
N PRO A 178 13.55 17.73 3.09
CA PRO A 178 13.58 17.42 4.53
C PRO A 178 12.46 18.09 5.33
N SER A 179 11.92 19.22 4.87
CA SER A 179 10.79 19.89 5.52
C SER A 179 9.47 19.12 5.45
N LEU A 180 9.35 18.16 4.54
CA LEU A 180 8.15 17.33 4.38
C LEU A 180 8.20 16.01 5.17
N GLU A 181 9.39 15.68 5.70
CA GLU A 181 9.64 14.45 6.43
C GLU A 181 8.79 14.31 7.70
N GLU A 182 8.52 15.42 8.38
CA GLU A 182 7.71 15.44 9.61
C GLU A 182 6.31 14.84 9.40
N HIS A 183 5.68 15.13 8.28
CA HIS A 183 4.34 14.58 7.94
C HIS A 183 4.39 13.07 7.72
N TYR A 184 5.43 12.58 7.05
CA TYR A 184 5.67 11.16 6.85
C TYR A 184 5.90 10.43 8.18
N ILE A 185 6.81 10.94 9.02
CA ILE A 185 7.12 10.36 10.34
C ILE A 185 5.89 10.36 11.27
N MET A 186 5.08 11.42 11.22
CA MET A 186 3.84 11.49 11.98
C MET A 186 2.90 10.34 11.59
N LEU A 187 2.70 10.12 10.30
CA LEU A 187 1.84 9.07 9.79
C LEU A 187 2.43 7.66 10.07
N GLU A 188 3.75 7.46 9.86
CA GLU A 188 4.44 6.21 10.15
C GLU A 188 4.32 5.77 11.62
N ARG A 189 4.29 6.72 12.54
CA ARG A 189 4.11 6.43 13.98
C ARG A 189 2.66 6.10 14.33
N TYR A 190 1.73 6.53 13.53
CA TYR A 190 0.31 6.28 13.72
C TYR A 190 -0.09 4.90 13.19
N LEU A 191 0.37 4.54 12.00
CA LEU A 191 0.11 3.27 11.32
C LEU A 191 0.89 2.11 11.92
#